data_9a3586d8ce9cff8aa63be0b41831bccc
#
_entry.id   9a3586d8ce9cff8aa63be0b41831bccc
#
_cell.length_a   1.000
_cell.length_b   1.000
_cell.length_c   1.000
_cell.angle_alpha   90.00
_cell.angle_beta   90.00
_cell.angle_gamma   90.00
#
_symmetry.space_group_name_H-M   'P 1'
#
loop_
_entity.id
_entity.type
_entity.pdbx_description
1 polymer ?
#
loop_
_entity_poly.entity_id
_entity_poly.type
_entity_poly.pdbx_seq_one_letter_code
_entity_poly.pdbx_strand_id
1 'polypeptide(L)'
;MEGQERHYKIDLDVLRRQVTDQNFALRPHAMQHAVKEGFTKDDMTHVVLEGILVETYAERSRCLLYADVTIEGLTMPLHVVCEHYDPDAPVDFVTAYIPSQEEWDTPTRRRKKK
;
A
#
# COMPACT_ATOMS: atom_id res chain seq x y z
N MET A 1 -7.36 -31.92 -4.76
CA MET A 1 -6.89 -31.71 -4.28
C MET A 1 -6.94 -31.25 -3.51
N GLU A 2 -7.01 -31.37 -3.17
CA GLU A 2 -7.16 -30.92 -2.47
C GLU A 2 -6.47 -30.25 -1.82
N GLY A 3 -6.65 -29.56 -1.47
CA GLY A 3 -6.23 -28.89 -0.40
C GLY A 3 -5.11 -27.94 -0.49
N GLN A 4 -4.55 -27.73 -1.60
CA GLN A 4 -3.54 -26.71 -1.73
C GLN A 4 -4.17 -25.37 -1.93
N GLU A 5 -3.98 -24.52 -0.96
CA GLU A 5 -4.36 -23.14 -1.13
C GLU A 5 -3.44 -22.48 -2.13
N ARG A 6 -4.05 -21.81 -3.09
CA ARG A 6 -3.29 -20.98 -4.01
C ARG A 6 -3.53 -19.54 -3.66
N HIS A 7 -2.46 -18.88 -3.31
CA HIS A 7 -2.54 -17.45 -3.08
C HIS A 7 -2.48 -16.73 -4.42
N TYR A 8 -3.38 -15.77 -4.61
CA TYR A 8 -3.35 -14.97 -5.82
C TYR A 8 -2.07 -14.15 -5.83
N LYS A 9 -1.32 -14.25 -6.90
CA LYS A 9 -0.13 -13.44 -7.08
C LYS A 9 -0.54 -12.10 -7.63
N ILE A 10 -0.23 -11.04 -6.90
CA ILE A 10 -0.61 -9.69 -7.29
C ILE A 10 0.01 -9.34 -8.63
N ASP A 11 -0.86 -8.87 -9.54
CA ASP A 11 -0.46 -8.26 -10.79
C ASP A 11 -0.62 -6.75 -10.62
N LEU A 12 0.49 -6.05 -10.57
CA LEU A 12 0.46 -4.61 -10.26
C LEU A 12 -0.29 -3.80 -11.31
N ASP A 13 -0.22 -4.21 -12.58
CA ASP A 13 -0.93 -3.52 -13.64
C ASP A 13 -2.44 -3.65 -13.47
N VAL A 14 -2.90 -4.85 -13.13
CA VAL A 14 -4.33 -5.09 -12.86
C VAL A 14 -4.78 -4.30 -11.63
N LEU A 15 -3.97 -4.34 -10.57
CA LEU A 15 -4.27 -3.60 -9.35
C LEU A 15 -4.43 -2.11 -9.64
N ARG A 16 -3.48 -1.53 -10.37
CA ARG A 16 -3.50 -0.11 -10.69
C ARG A 16 -4.68 0.26 -11.58
N ARG A 17 -5.03 -0.61 -12.52
CA ARG A 17 -6.20 -0.36 -13.36
C ARG A 17 -7.48 -0.30 -12.53
N GLN A 18 -7.62 -1.23 -11.58
CA GLN A 18 -8.80 -1.24 -10.72
C GLN A 18 -8.87 0.00 -9.85
N VAL A 19 -7.73 0.46 -9.33
CA VAL A 19 -7.71 1.68 -8.54
C VAL A 19 -8.09 2.89 -9.40
N THR A 20 -7.57 2.94 -10.64
CA THR A 20 -7.94 4.00 -11.58
C THR A 20 -9.44 3.99 -11.83
N ASP A 21 -10.05 2.82 -11.90
CA ASP A 21 -11.49 2.65 -12.15
C ASP A 21 -12.33 2.82 -10.87
N GLN A 22 -11.72 3.27 -9.78
CA GLN A 22 -12.39 3.49 -8.48
C GLN A 22 -12.88 2.19 -7.85
N ASN A 23 -12.32 1.05 -8.24
CA ASN A 23 -12.68 -0.25 -7.68
C ASN A 23 -11.72 -0.61 -6.55
N PHE A 24 -11.79 0.17 -5.48
CA PHE A 24 -10.97 -0.05 -4.29
C PHE A 24 -11.68 0.47 -3.05
N ALA A 25 -11.24 0.02 -1.90
CA ALA A 25 -11.80 0.43 -0.62
C ALA A 25 -10.67 0.73 0.37
N LEU A 26 -10.94 1.65 1.29
CA LEU A 26 -10.03 1.95 2.38
C LEU A 26 -10.52 1.23 3.62
N ARG A 27 -9.64 0.42 4.23
CA ARG A 27 -9.98 -0.20 5.50
C ARG A 27 -9.86 0.81 6.64
N PRO A 28 -10.57 0.58 7.75
CA PRO A 28 -10.57 1.55 8.85
C PRO A 28 -9.20 1.93 9.35
N HIS A 29 -8.25 0.99 9.36
CA HIS A 29 -6.90 1.27 9.84
C HIS A 29 -6.20 2.31 8.96
N ALA A 30 -6.37 2.20 7.65
CA ALA A 30 -5.80 3.19 6.72
C ALA A 30 -6.45 4.56 6.94
N MET A 31 -7.76 4.59 7.16
CA MET A 31 -8.47 5.84 7.39
C MET A 31 -8.05 6.50 8.70
N GLN A 32 -7.86 5.70 9.75
CA GLN A 32 -7.41 6.23 11.04
C GLN A 32 -6.04 6.87 10.96
N HIS A 33 -5.11 6.23 10.25
CA HIS A 33 -3.78 6.78 10.04
C HIS A 33 -3.83 8.07 9.22
N ALA A 34 -4.69 8.10 8.20
CA ALA A 34 -4.82 9.29 7.36
C ALA A 34 -5.23 10.49 8.19
N VAL A 35 -6.25 10.32 9.04
CA VAL A 35 -6.71 11.40 9.91
C VAL A 35 -5.61 11.84 10.87
N LYS A 36 -4.94 10.86 11.49
CA LYS A 36 -3.93 11.14 12.50
C LYS A 36 -2.70 11.84 11.91
N GLU A 37 -2.28 11.40 10.72
CA GLU A 37 -1.01 11.86 10.15
C GLU A 37 -1.18 12.91 9.08
N GLY A 38 -2.41 13.22 8.71
CA GLY A 38 -2.69 14.36 7.84
C GLY A 38 -2.61 14.11 6.36
N PHE A 39 -2.54 12.84 5.91
CA PHE A 39 -2.60 12.56 4.49
C PHE A 39 -4.04 12.19 4.10
N THR A 40 -4.30 12.14 2.79
CA THR A 40 -5.65 11.99 2.26
C THR A 40 -5.80 10.72 1.45
N LYS A 41 -7.04 10.40 1.09
CA LYS A 41 -7.33 9.33 0.16
C LYS A 41 -6.60 9.56 -1.18
N ASP A 42 -6.57 10.81 -1.65
CA ASP A 42 -5.88 11.12 -2.89
C ASP A 42 -4.38 10.89 -2.77
N ASP A 43 -3.79 11.17 -1.62
CA ASP A 43 -2.39 10.88 -1.38
C ASP A 43 -2.13 9.38 -1.47
N MET A 44 -2.98 8.57 -0.84
CA MET A 44 -2.85 7.12 -0.91
C MET A 44 -2.99 6.60 -2.34
N THR A 45 -3.98 7.13 -3.06
CA THR A 45 -4.21 6.75 -4.46
C THR A 45 -2.99 7.09 -5.31
N HIS A 46 -2.40 8.27 -5.09
CA HIS A 46 -1.19 8.67 -5.79
C HIS A 46 -0.06 7.67 -5.56
N VAL A 47 0.14 7.25 -4.31
CA VAL A 47 1.19 6.27 -3.97
C VAL A 47 0.96 4.96 -4.73
N VAL A 48 -0.28 4.49 -4.77
CA VAL A 48 -0.58 3.22 -5.42
C VAL A 48 -0.37 3.31 -6.93
N LEU A 49 -0.79 4.42 -7.53
CA LEU A 49 -0.73 4.56 -8.99
C LEU A 49 0.66 4.92 -9.51
N GLU A 50 1.41 5.75 -8.76
CA GLU A 50 2.67 6.29 -9.26
C GLU A 50 3.88 5.80 -8.47
N GLY A 51 3.67 5.07 -7.40
CA GLY A 51 4.75 4.73 -6.49
C GLY A 51 5.57 3.53 -6.91
N ILE A 52 6.56 3.24 -6.09
CA ILE A 52 7.49 2.14 -6.30
C ILE A 52 7.06 0.96 -5.45
N LEU A 53 7.09 -0.24 -6.03
CA LEU A 53 6.83 -1.47 -5.26
C LEU A 53 8.05 -1.73 -4.37
N VAL A 54 7.83 -1.77 -3.07
CA VAL A 54 8.89 -1.93 -2.07
C VAL A 54 8.99 -3.37 -1.57
N GLU A 55 7.85 -3.96 -1.20
CA GLU A 55 7.80 -5.31 -0.66
C GLU A 55 6.55 -6.02 -1.14
N THR A 56 6.64 -7.34 -1.23
CA THR A 56 5.52 -8.20 -1.56
C THR A 56 5.37 -9.24 -0.48
N TYR A 57 4.13 -9.44 -0.02
CA TYR A 57 3.81 -10.43 1.01
C TYR A 57 2.91 -11.47 0.36
N ALA A 58 3.54 -12.42 -0.33
CA ALA A 58 2.83 -13.33 -1.22
C ALA A 58 1.77 -14.16 -0.50
N GLU A 59 2.06 -14.60 0.73
CA GLU A 59 1.11 -15.43 1.48
C GLU A 59 -0.17 -14.71 1.82
N ARG A 60 -0.16 -13.38 1.77
CA ARG A 60 -1.34 -12.57 2.13
C ARG A 60 -1.90 -11.82 0.94
N SER A 61 -1.36 -12.06 -0.25
CA SER A 61 -1.73 -11.31 -1.45
C SER A 61 -1.67 -9.80 -1.21
N ARG A 62 -0.59 -9.34 -0.59
CA ARG A 62 -0.37 -7.95 -0.24
C ARG A 62 0.91 -7.43 -0.84
N CYS A 63 0.97 -6.12 -1.01
CA CYS A 63 2.18 -5.44 -1.44
C CYS A 63 2.27 -4.09 -0.76
N LEU A 64 3.49 -3.59 -0.65
CA LEU A 64 3.79 -2.30 -0.07
C LEU A 64 4.31 -1.39 -1.17
N LEU A 65 3.67 -0.24 -1.32
CA LEU A 65 4.04 0.77 -2.31
C LEU A 65 4.45 2.06 -1.60
N TYR A 66 5.34 2.81 -2.25
CA TYR A 66 5.87 4.04 -1.70
C TYR A 66 5.91 5.13 -2.76
N ALA A 67 5.55 6.33 -2.36
CA ALA A 67 5.84 7.55 -3.10
C ALA A 67 5.89 8.71 -2.10
N ASP A 68 6.47 9.81 -2.52
CA ASP A 68 6.43 11.04 -1.72
C ASP A 68 5.11 11.75 -1.98
N VAL A 69 4.57 12.35 -0.93
CA VAL A 69 3.37 13.17 -0.99
C VAL A 69 3.64 14.48 -0.27
N THR A 70 2.77 15.45 -0.48
CA THR A 70 2.89 16.75 0.21
C THR A 70 1.85 16.81 1.31
N ILE A 71 2.31 16.98 2.55
CA ILE A 71 1.45 17.09 3.72
C ILE A 71 1.78 18.45 4.36
N GLU A 72 0.79 19.35 4.39
CA GLU A 72 0.95 20.68 4.98
C GLU A 72 2.19 21.41 4.45
N GLY A 73 2.41 21.30 3.15
CA GLY A 73 3.51 21.98 2.50
C GLY A 73 4.84 21.27 2.58
N LEU A 74 4.93 20.13 3.26
CA LEU A 74 6.16 19.36 3.39
C LEU A 74 6.10 18.11 2.57
N THR A 75 7.22 17.77 1.91
CA THR A 75 7.33 16.51 1.20
C THR A 75 7.61 15.40 2.20
N MET A 76 6.73 14.41 2.21
CA MET A 76 6.83 13.29 3.15
C MET A 76 6.71 11.98 2.41
N PRO A 77 7.47 10.94 2.82
CA PRO A 77 7.27 9.61 2.25
C PRO A 77 5.98 9.01 2.81
N LEU A 78 5.26 8.30 1.96
CA LEU A 78 4.04 7.62 2.37
C LEU A 78 4.08 6.18 1.90
N HIS A 79 3.84 5.25 2.79
CA HIS A 79 3.69 3.84 2.51
C HIS A 79 2.23 3.46 2.47
N VAL A 80 1.84 2.68 1.46
CA VAL A 80 0.48 2.14 1.37
C VAL A 80 0.59 0.63 1.16
N VAL A 81 -0.09 -0.13 2.00
CA VAL A 81 -0.17 -1.59 1.85
C VAL A 81 -1.50 -1.92 1.22
N CYS A 82 -1.45 -2.59 0.08
CA CYS A 82 -2.63 -3.04 -0.64
C CYS A 82 -2.78 -4.54 -0.53
N GLU A 83 -4.03 -5.00 -0.45
CA GLU A 83 -4.35 -6.41 -0.56
C GLU A 83 -5.20 -6.62 -1.81
N HIS A 84 -4.83 -7.60 -2.62
CA HIS A 84 -5.56 -7.92 -3.83
C HIS A 84 -5.49 -9.42 -4.02
N TYR A 85 -6.52 -10.12 -3.56
CA TYR A 85 -6.51 -11.58 -3.50
C TYR A 85 -7.25 -12.24 -4.66
N ASP A 86 -7.84 -11.44 -5.54
CA ASP A 86 -8.63 -11.93 -6.66
C ASP A 86 -8.62 -10.83 -7.71
N PRO A 87 -8.35 -11.14 -8.99
CA PRO A 87 -8.29 -10.10 -10.02
C PRO A 87 -9.61 -9.36 -10.22
N ASP A 88 -10.72 -9.96 -9.79
CA ASP A 88 -12.03 -9.33 -9.91
C ASP A 88 -12.50 -8.67 -8.62
N ALA A 89 -11.77 -8.84 -7.53
CA ALA A 89 -12.13 -8.24 -6.26
C ALA A 89 -11.65 -6.79 -6.20
N PRO A 90 -12.32 -5.94 -5.41
CA PRO A 90 -11.78 -4.60 -5.18
C PRO A 90 -10.41 -4.68 -4.52
N VAL A 91 -9.56 -3.70 -4.81
CA VAL A 91 -8.29 -3.57 -4.11
C VAL A 91 -8.58 -2.97 -2.74
N ASP A 92 -8.03 -3.59 -1.69
CA ASP A 92 -8.15 -3.02 -0.34
C ASP A 92 -6.88 -2.26 0.01
N PHE A 93 -7.03 -1.02 0.42
CA PHE A 93 -5.94 -0.28 1.07
C PHE A 93 -6.00 -0.66 2.54
N VAL A 94 -5.12 -1.60 2.92
CA VAL A 94 -5.16 -2.21 4.25
C VAL A 94 -4.68 -1.25 5.31
N THR A 95 -3.57 -0.59 5.04
CA THR A 95 -3.02 0.43 5.91
C THR A 95 -2.15 1.37 5.11
N ALA A 96 -1.93 2.54 5.68
CA ALA A 96 -1.02 3.53 5.11
C ALA A 96 -0.38 4.26 6.27
N TYR A 97 0.87 4.67 6.10
CA TYR A 97 1.60 5.33 7.19
C TYR A 97 2.84 6.02 6.67
N ILE A 98 3.30 7.00 7.43
CA ILE A 98 4.61 7.60 7.17
C ILE A 98 5.64 6.67 7.81
N PRO A 99 6.61 6.14 7.02
CA PRO A 99 7.55 5.17 7.56
C PRO A 99 8.41 5.79 8.66
N SER A 100 8.57 5.06 9.76
CA SER A 100 9.37 5.53 10.89
C SER A 100 10.85 5.28 10.63
N GLN A 101 11.69 6.16 11.15
CA GLN A 101 13.13 5.99 11.04
C GLN A 101 13.66 4.86 11.91
N GLU A 102 12.84 4.38 12.81
CA GLU A 102 13.23 3.21 13.63
C GLU A 102 13.17 1.92 12.83
N GLU A 103 12.28 1.84 11.86
CA GLU A 103 12.11 0.62 11.06
C GLU A 103 12.68 0.73 9.67
N TRP A 104 12.93 1.95 9.20
CA TRP A 104 13.34 2.19 7.82
C TRP A 104 14.54 3.13 7.77
N ASP A 105 15.61 2.69 7.08
CA ASP A 105 16.76 3.58 6.80
C ASP A 105 16.40 4.60 5.75
N THR A 106 15.72 4.13 4.69
CA THR A 106 15.14 4.96 3.65
C THR A 106 13.73 4.45 3.41
N PRO A 107 12.88 5.18 2.69
CA PRO A 107 11.52 4.70 2.43
C PRO A 107 11.43 3.35 1.73
N THR A 108 12.51 2.90 1.09
CA THR A 108 12.52 1.63 0.38
C THR A 108 13.41 0.59 1.02
N ARG A 109 14.05 0.89 2.14
CA ARG A 109 15.03 0.01 2.75
C ARG A 109 14.81 -0.11 4.25
N ARG A 110 14.47 -1.33 4.68
CA ARG A 110 14.28 -1.57 6.10
C ARG A 110 15.59 -1.48 6.85
N ARG A 111 15.49 -0.97 8.08
CA ARG A 111 16.65 -0.92 8.98
C ARG A 111 16.95 -2.32 9.47
N LYS A 112 18.22 -2.70 9.42
CA LYS A 112 18.64 -4.00 9.90
C LYS A 112 18.56 -4.04 11.42
N LYS A 113 18.01 -5.12 11.93
CA LYS A 113 18.04 -5.38 13.37
C LYS A 113 19.39 -5.95 13.74
N LYS A 114 19.90 -5.52 14.86
CA LYS A 114 21.15 -6.07 15.38
C LYS A 114 20.88 -7.32 16.20
#